data_c0d2a9ffd0ab43acdfca09912cf5e45c
#
_entry.id   c0d2a9ffd0ab43acdfca09912cf5e45c
#
_cell.length_a   1.000
_cell.length_b   1.000
_cell.length_c   1.000
_cell.angle_alpha   90.00
_cell.angle_beta   90.00
_cell.angle_gamma   90.00
#
_symmetry.space_group_name_H-M   'P 1'
#
loop_
_entity.id
_entity.type
_entity.pdbx_description
1 polymer ?
#
loop_
_entity_poly.entity_id
_entity_poly.type
_entity_poly.pdbx_seq_one_letter_code
_entity_poly.pdbx_strand_id
1 'polypeptide(L)'
;LLHCDISRDDVVFYYTTCGWMMWNWLVSFLSTGTTIVLYDGSPFYPDPSAMWNMIDELKITIFGTSAKYIDACKNNNVTPMDFTKLSSLRSIFSTGSPLVDESFDYVYEHVKPSVQLGSISGGTDLISCFALANPALPVYRGELQCRGLGMHVDAYDENGKSVKNKKGELVCRSPFPSMPVFFWNDDDGEKYRKAYFDKFPGVWAHGDFIEINDHGGLKIFGRSDSTLNPGGVRIGTAEIYRVVEAFDEVADSLVIGQEWKGDQRMILFLKLAKSVSINDDLTKKLKQSIKNNCSPRHVPEIILPVDDIPYTLSGKKVEIAVKKIVDGEDVMNRDALSNPD
;
A
#
# COMPACT_ATOMS: atom_id res chain seq x y z
N LEU A 1 -14.75 8.50 -12.87
CA LEU A 1 -15.43 9.80 -12.81
C LEU A 1 -15.76 10.17 -11.37
N LEU A 2 -16.76 9.51 -10.73
CA LEU A 2 -17.34 9.97 -9.46
C LEU A 2 -16.34 9.98 -8.30
N HIS A 3 -15.55 8.92 -8.13
CA HIS A 3 -14.60 8.82 -7.01
C HIS A 3 -13.42 9.78 -7.08
N CYS A 4 -13.03 10.18 -8.29
CA CYS A 4 -11.92 11.11 -8.51
C CYS A 4 -12.40 12.51 -8.89
N ASP A 5 -13.71 12.72 -8.99
CA ASP A 5 -14.32 13.98 -9.42
C ASP A 5 -13.69 14.55 -10.70
N ILE A 6 -13.52 13.68 -11.71
CA ILE A 6 -12.82 14.01 -12.94
C ILE A 6 -13.76 14.63 -13.96
N SER A 7 -13.29 15.71 -14.56
CA SER A 7 -13.91 16.43 -15.66
C SER A 7 -12.99 16.54 -16.88
N ARG A 8 -13.53 17.01 -18.00
CA ARG A 8 -12.76 17.24 -19.23
C ARG A 8 -11.62 18.26 -19.06
N ASP A 9 -11.77 19.18 -18.13
CA ASP A 9 -10.82 20.29 -17.91
C ASP A 9 -9.65 19.90 -17.02
N ASP A 10 -9.63 18.65 -16.54
CA ASP A 10 -8.57 18.17 -15.66
C ASP A 10 -7.30 17.80 -16.44
N VAL A 11 -6.18 17.98 -15.76
CA VAL A 11 -4.86 17.50 -16.16
C VAL A 11 -4.45 16.44 -15.13
N VAL A 12 -4.34 15.20 -15.58
CA VAL A 12 -4.11 14.04 -14.70
C VAL A 12 -2.73 13.47 -14.94
N PHE A 13 -2.04 13.24 -13.86
CA PHE A 13 -0.75 12.55 -13.86
C PHE A 13 -0.76 11.41 -12.84
N TYR A 14 -0.30 10.24 -13.24
CA TYR A 14 0.03 9.15 -12.32
C TYR A 14 1.46 8.71 -12.56
N TYR A 15 2.30 8.76 -11.49
CA TYR A 15 3.66 8.22 -11.57
C TYR A 15 3.58 6.69 -11.59
N THR A 16 3.72 6.11 -12.76
CA THR A 16 3.54 4.67 -13.01
C THR A 16 4.40 4.19 -14.18
N THR A 17 4.54 2.88 -14.30
CA THR A 17 5.08 2.21 -15.48
C THR A 17 3.98 1.53 -16.28
N CYS A 18 4.21 1.23 -17.55
CA CYS A 18 3.25 0.49 -18.38
C CYS A 18 2.95 -0.93 -17.86
N GLY A 19 3.84 -1.50 -17.04
CA GLY A 19 3.65 -2.80 -16.42
C GLY A 19 2.87 -2.81 -15.11
N TRP A 20 2.44 -1.64 -14.63
CA TRP A 20 1.62 -1.54 -13.43
C TRP A 20 0.17 -1.21 -13.76
N MET A 21 -0.79 -1.73 -12.98
CA MET A 21 -2.23 -1.50 -13.19
C MET A 21 -2.59 -0.01 -13.28
N MET A 22 -1.87 0.85 -12.58
CA MET A 22 -2.14 2.29 -12.57
C MET A 22 -1.92 2.98 -13.93
N TRP A 23 -1.19 2.35 -14.85
CA TRP A 23 -1.16 2.77 -16.25
C TRP A 23 -2.55 2.66 -16.90
N ASN A 24 -3.24 1.53 -16.70
CA ASN A 24 -4.60 1.34 -17.21
C ASN A 24 -5.57 2.37 -16.62
N TRP A 25 -5.41 2.69 -15.32
CA TRP A 25 -6.19 3.74 -14.67
C TRP A 25 -5.93 5.10 -15.31
N LEU A 26 -4.66 5.49 -15.51
CA LEU A 26 -4.30 6.76 -16.13
C LEU A 26 -4.86 6.91 -17.55
N VAL A 27 -4.63 5.91 -18.42
CA VAL A 27 -5.08 6.00 -19.81
C VAL A 27 -6.61 5.93 -19.97
N SER A 28 -7.31 5.35 -19.00
CA SER A 28 -8.78 5.30 -19.02
C SER A 28 -9.42 6.69 -18.95
N PHE A 29 -8.73 7.69 -18.39
CA PHE A 29 -9.23 9.08 -18.35
C PHE A 29 -9.32 9.77 -19.71
N LEU A 30 -8.66 9.26 -20.72
CA LEU A 30 -8.86 9.74 -22.11
C LEU A 30 -10.31 9.61 -22.55
N SER A 31 -11.06 8.65 -22.00
CA SER A 31 -12.50 8.49 -22.29
C SER A 31 -13.36 9.67 -21.82
N THR A 32 -12.86 10.48 -20.91
CA THR A 32 -13.54 11.68 -20.40
C THR A 32 -13.13 12.96 -21.14
N GLY A 33 -12.17 12.85 -22.05
CA GLY A 33 -11.55 14.00 -22.72
C GLY A 33 -10.53 14.75 -21.87
N THR A 34 -10.13 14.17 -20.76
CA THR A 34 -9.12 14.69 -19.82
C THR A 34 -7.73 14.68 -20.46
N THR A 35 -6.90 15.66 -20.16
CA THR A 35 -5.48 15.65 -20.52
C THR A 35 -4.72 14.73 -19.56
N ILE A 36 -3.95 13.78 -20.09
CA ILE A 36 -3.03 12.97 -19.29
C ILE A 36 -1.59 13.41 -19.51
N VAL A 37 -0.79 13.37 -18.44
CA VAL A 37 0.65 13.62 -18.48
C VAL A 37 1.38 12.29 -18.42
N LEU A 38 2.34 12.09 -19.32
CA LEU A 38 3.22 10.93 -19.34
C LEU A 38 4.62 11.38 -18.92
N TYR A 39 5.25 10.62 -18.04
CA TYR A 39 6.56 10.91 -17.51
C TYR A 39 7.44 9.66 -17.58
N ASP A 40 8.60 9.79 -18.20
CA ASP A 40 9.63 8.75 -18.26
C ASP A 40 10.90 9.28 -17.59
N GLY A 41 11.16 8.82 -16.39
CA GLY A 41 12.32 9.26 -15.60
C GLY A 41 12.20 8.96 -14.11
N SER A 42 13.26 9.29 -13.39
CA SER A 42 13.28 9.17 -11.93
C SER A 42 12.54 10.33 -11.27
N PRO A 43 11.70 10.09 -10.25
CA PRO A 43 10.93 11.14 -9.58
C PRO A 43 11.79 12.09 -8.75
N PHE A 44 13.06 11.74 -8.53
CA PHE A 44 14.04 12.53 -7.76
C PHE A 44 15.19 13.10 -8.60
N TYR A 45 15.08 13.05 -9.94
CA TYR A 45 16.10 13.61 -10.82
C TYR A 45 15.57 14.89 -11.54
N PRO A 46 16.37 15.98 -11.60
CA PRO A 46 17.74 16.14 -11.11
C PRO A 46 17.83 16.29 -9.58
N ASP A 47 16.76 16.58 -8.90
CA ASP A 47 16.64 16.76 -7.46
C ASP A 47 15.23 16.38 -6.95
N PRO A 48 15.02 16.26 -5.64
CA PRO A 48 13.73 15.84 -5.08
C PRO A 48 12.54 16.78 -5.32
N SER A 49 12.78 18.02 -5.76
CA SER A 49 11.71 18.98 -6.08
C SER A 49 11.15 18.83 -7.49
N ALA A 50 11.85 18.09 -8.38
CA ALA A 50 11.60 18.04 -9.81
C ALA A 50 10.13 17.68 -10.16
N MET A 51 9.59 16.65 -9.50
CA MET A 51 8.21 16.22 -9.77
C MET A 51 7.18 17.26 -9.30
N TRP A 52 7.39 17.88 -8.16
CA TRP A 52 6.50 18.92 -7.63
C TRP A 52 6.53 20.19 -8.50
N ASN A 53 7.70 20.58 -8.99
CA ASN A 53 7.84 21.69 -9.95
C ASN A 53 7.09 21.37 -11.26
N MET A 54 7.21 20.16 -11.78
CA MET A 54 6.47 19.72 -12.98
C MET A 54 4.95 19.77 -12.74
N ILE A 55 4.47 19.32 -11.58
CA ILE A 55 3.05 19.36 -11.20
C ILE A 55 2.54 20.81 -11.23
N ASP A 56 3.29 21.76 -10.68
CA ASP A 56 2.89 23.17 -10.66
C ASP A 56 2.97 23.82 -12.05
N GLU A 57 4.04 23.54 -12.81
CA GLU A 57 4.26 24.07 -14.15
C GLU A 57 3.20 23.61 -15.15
N LEU A 58 2.90 22.31 -15.18
CA LEU A 58 1.92 21.71 -16.08
C LEU A 58 0.48 21.87 -15.60
N LYS A 59 0.25 22.55 -14.49
CA LYS A 59 -1.07 22.77 -13.89
C LYS A 59 -1.84 21.47 -13.65
N ILE A 60 -1.15 20.44 -13.19
CA ILE A 60 -1.75 19.15 -12.89
C ILE A 60 -2.80 19.35 -11.79
N THR A 61 -4.00 18.83 -12.04
CA THR A 61 -5.13 18.93 -11.11
C THR A 61 -5.26 17.70 -10.23
N ILE A 62 -4.86 16.54 -10.75
CA ILE A 62 -4.90 15.25 -10.06
C ILE A 62 -3.54 14.58 -10.21
N PHE A 63 -2.93 14.27 -9.07
CA PHE A 63 -1.65 13.57 -8.98
C PHE A 63 -1.82 12.21 -8.33
N GLY A 64 -1.39 11.15 -9.00
CA GLY A 64 -1.34 9.81 -8.45
C GLY A 64 0.09 9.30 -8.27
N THR A 65 0.33 8.62 -7.17
CA THR A 65 1.65 8.08 -6.83
C THR A 65 1.56 6.87 -5.90
N SER A 66 2.68 6.37 -5.42
CA SER A 66 2.74 5.34 -4.38
C SER A 66 2.91 5.96 -2.98
N ALA A 67 2.48 5.24 -1.94
CA ALA A 67 2.78 5.60 -0.56
C ALA A 67 4.28 5.76 -0.34
N LYS A 68 5.09 4.88 -0.96
CA LYS A 68 6.55 4.93 -0.89
C LYS A 68 7.15 6.25 -1.43
N TYR A 69 6.57 6.85 -2.49
CA TYR A 69 7.03 8.15 -2.98
C TYR A 69 6.78 9.27 -1.97
N ILE A 70 5.60 9.26 -1.35
CA ILE A 70 5.25 10.25 -0.30
C ILE A 70 6.20 10.12 0.89
N ASP A 71 6.46 8.88 1.34
CA ASP A 71 7.41 8.61 2.44
C ASP A 71 8.84 9.01 2.05
N ALA A 72 9.24 8.75 0.81
CA ALA A 72 10.56 9.18 0.33
C ALA A 72 10.70 10.71 0.31
N CYS A 73 9.66 11.45 -0.08
CA CYS A 73 9.64 12.91 0.01
C CYS A 73 9.79 13.38 1.47
N LYS A 74 9.00 12.80 2.38
CA LYS A 74 9.08 13.08 3.82
C LYS A 74 10.50 12.85 4.36
N ASN A 75 11.07 11.68 4.08
CA ASN A 75 12.39 11.27 4.58
C ASN A 75 13.55 12.09 3.97
N ASN A 76 13.36 12.70 2.81
CA ASN A 76 14.30 13.64 2.20
C ASN A 76 14.00 15.11 2.54
N ASN A 77 13.10 15.38 3.48
CA ASN A 77 12.69 16.72 3.91
C ASN A 77 12.27 17.62 2.73
N VAL A 78 11.58 17.06 1.74
CA VAL A 78 11.02 17.82 0.64
C VAL A 78 9.79 18.57 1.13
N THR A 79 9.75 19.88 1.03
CA THR A 79 8.65 20.74 1.48
C THR A 79 8.07 21.52 0.29
N PRO A 80 7.19 20.90 -0.53
CA PRO A 80 6.67 21.55 -1.74
C PRO A 80 6.03 22.92 -1.51
N MET A 81 5.41 23.15 -0.35
CA MET A 81 4.85 24.45 0.02
C MET A 81 5.86 25.60 -0.01
N ASP A 82 7.15 25.32 0.20
CA ASP A 82 8.19 26.35 0.30
C ASP A 82 8.64 26.85 -1.07
N PHE A 83 8.43 26.08 -2.15
CA PHE A 83 8.97 26.40 -3.47
C PHE A 83 7.94 26.31 -4.61
N THR A 84 6.72 25.78 -4.38
CA THR A 84 5.63 25.73 -5.34
C THR A 84 4.34 26.25 -4.73
N LYS A 85 3.36 26.63 -5.56
CA LYS A 85 2.02 26.99 -5.10
C LYS A 85 1.02 25.85 -5.22
N LEU A 86 1.25 24.94 -6.15
CA LEU A 86 0.35 23.81 -6.47
C LEU A 86 -1.11 24.25 -6.61
N SER A 87 -1.34 25.44 -7.19
CA SER A 87 -2.66 26.09 -7.17
C SER A 87 -3.72 25.25 -7.87
N SER A 88 -3.34 24.54 -8.93
CA SER A 88 -4.22 23.68 -9.70
C SER A 88 -4.48 22.33 -9.06
N LEU A 89 -3.55 21.85 -8.22
CA LEU A 89 -3.63 20.52 -7.63
C LEU A 89 -4.77 20.44 -6.61
N ARG A 90 -5.76 19.61 -6.87
CA ARG A 90 -6.93 19.41 -6.01
C ARG A 90 -6.98 18.03 -5.34
N SER A 91 -6.35 17.03 -5.95
CA SER A 91 -6.35 15.67 -5.39
C SER A 91 -4.99 14.98 -5.55
N ILE A 92 -4.61 14.26 -4.52
CA ILE A 92 -3.47 13.33 -4.53
C ILE A 92 -4.01 11.93 -4.23
N PHE A 93 -3.68 10.94 -5.07
CA PHE A 93 -4.04 9.55 -4.87
C PHE A 93 -2.82 8.69 -4.61
N SER A 94 -2.90 7.85 -3.58
CA SER A 94 -1.81 6.98 -3.15
C SER A 94 -2.24 5.52 -3.15
N THR A 95 -1.40 4.64 -3.69
CA THR A 95 -1.60 3.18 -3.64
C THR A 95 -0.26 2.43 -3.64
N GLY A 96 -0.32 1.10 -3.74
CA GLY A 96 0.84 0.21 -3.77
C GLY A 96 1.17 -0.37 -2.40
N SER A 97 1.00 0.40 -1.34
CA SER A 97 1.05 -0.03 0.06
C SER A 97 0.12 0.86 0.90
N PRO A 98 -0.25 0.45 2.12
CA PRO A 98 -1.01 1.32 3.01
C PRO A 98 -0.28 2.65 3.25
N LEU A 99 -1.01 3.76 3.15
CA LEU A 99 -0.49 5.07 3.50
C LEU A 99 -0.53 5.22 5.01
N VAL A 100 0.63 5.42 5.64
CA VAL A 100 0.74 5.54 7.09
C VAL A 100 0.26 6.91 7.57
N ASP A 101 -0.10 6.97 8.83
CA ASP A 101 -0.67 8.17 9.46
C ASP A 101 0.21 9.41 9.31
N GLU A 102 1.52 9.28 9.48
CA GLU A 102 2.51 10.34 9.36
C GLU A 102 2.62 10.90 7.94
N SER A 103 2.26 10.11 6.93
CA SER A 103 2.25 10.54 5.53
C SER A 103 1.03 11.41 5.22
N PHE A 104 -0.10 11.22 5.94
CA PHE A 104 -1.21 12.17 5.91
C PHE A 104 -0.80 13.51 6.51
N ASP A 105 -0.16 13.48 7.68
CA ASP A 105 0.33 14.71 8.35
C ASP A 105 1.30 15.46 7.42
N TYR A 106 2.29 14.76 6.85
CA TYR A 106 3.24 15.34 5.91
C TYR A 106 2.57 16.02 4.71
N VAL A 107 1.58 15.40 4.09
CA VAL A 107 0.91 15.99 2.92
C VAL A 107 0.19 17.27 3.30
N TYR A 108 -0.52 17.30 4.42
CA TYR A 108 -1.27 18.50 4.85
C TYR A 108 -0.38 19.59 5.44
N GLU A 109 0.73 19.25 6.06
CA GLU A 109 1.65 20.21 6.67
C GLU A 109 2.70 20.74 5.70
N HIS A 110 3.14 19.94 4.71
CA HIS A 110 4.29 20.27 3.88
C HIS A 110 4.02 20.31 2.36
N VAL A 111 2.90 19.74 1.90
CA VAL A 111 2.56 19.74 0.47
C VAL A 111 1.44 20.72 0.18
N LYS A 112 0.22 20.47 0.68
CA LYS A 112 -0.92 21.35 0.47
C LYS A 112 -2.07 21.07 1.45
N PRO A 113 -2.46 22.03 2.31
CA PRO A 113 -3.50 21.82 3.35
C PRO A 113 -4.91 21.66 2.78
N SER A 114 -5.17 22.10 1.55
CA SER A 114 -6.50 22.05 0.92
C SER A 114 -6.67 20.95 -0.11
N VAL A 115 -5.73 20.00 -0.19
CA VAL A 115 -5.80 18.89 -1.16
C VAL A 115 -6.66 17.75 -0.62
N GLN A 116 -7.41 17.07 -1.51
CA GLN A 116 -8.00 15.78 -1.19
C GLN A 116 -6.91 14.71 -1.26
N LEU A 117 -6.55 14.11 -0.13
CA LEU A 117 -5.64 12.98 -0.09
C LEU A 117 -6.44 11.68 -0.05
N GLY A 118 -6.42 10.93 -1.15
CA GLY A 118 -7.10 9.64 -1.27
C GLY A 118 -6.13 8.47 -1.24
N SER A 119 -6.14 7.68 -0.16
CA SER A 119 -5.55 6.34 -0.21
C SER A 119 -6.50 5.40 -0.94
N ILE A 120 -5.97 4.56 -1.85
CA ILE A 120 -6.78 3.65 -2.66
C ILE A 120 -6.23 2.23 -2.58
N SER A 121 -7.12 1.25 -2.53
CA SER A 121 -6.80 -0.18 -2.49
C SER A 121 -7.64 -0.96 -3.47
N GLY A 122 -6.98 -1.79 -4.26
CA GLY A 122 -7.58 -2.64 -5.27
C GLY A 122 -6.60 -3.69 -5.76
N GLY A 123 -6.80 -4.19 -6.97
CA GLY A 123 -5.93 -5.23 -7.52
C GLY A 123 -5.80 -5.16 -9.03
N THR A 124 -4.71 -5.72 -9.53
CA THR A 124 -4.44 -5.82 -10.97
C THR A 124 -5.51 -6.67 -11.66
N ASP A 125 -5.85 -7.81 -11.09
CA ASP A 125 -6.79 -8.76 -11.71
C ASP A 125 -8.21 -8.19 -11.83
N LEU A 126 -8.65 -7.40 -10.86
CA LEU A 126 -9.96 -6.76 -10.93
C LEU A 126 -9.96 -5.43 -11.68
N ILE A 127 -8.78 -4.90 -12.01
CA ILE A 127 -8.58 -3.62 -12.72
C ILE A 127 -9.43 -2.46 -12.14
N SER A 128 -9.61 -2.46 -10.83
CA SER A 128 -10.45 -1.51 -10.08
C SER A 128 -10.00 -1.42 -8.63
N CYS A 129 -10.76 -0.67 -7.82
CA CYS A 129 -10.52 -0.50 -6.39
C CYS A 129 -11.70 -1.00 -5.56
N PHE A 130 -11.41 -1.72 -4.49
CA PHE A 130 -12.39 -2.07 -3.47
C PHE A 130 -12.68 -0.91 -2.52
N ALA A 131 -11.65 -0.11 -2.22
CA ALA A 131 -11.76 1.08 -1.39
C ALA A 131 -10.94 2.22 -1.97
N LEU A 132 -11.50 3.43 -1.94
CA LEU A 132 -10.88 4.59 -2.56
C LEU A 132 -11.44 5.91 -2.01
N ALA A 133 -11.06 7.01 -2.66
CA ALA A 133 -11.46 8.36 -2.31
C ALA A 133 -12.94 8.65 -2.61
N ASN A 134 -13.45 9.69 -1.98
CA ASN A 134 -14.75 10.26 -2.27
C ASN A 134 -14.71 11.78 -2.02
N PRO A 135 -14.93 12.63 -3.04
CA PRO A 135 -14.84 14.08 -2.91
C PRO A 135 -15.91 14.69 -1.97
N ALA A 136 -16.99 13.96 -1.71
CA ALA A 136 -18.06 14.39 -0.83
C ALA A 136 -17.87 14.00 0.65
N LEU A 137 -16.81 13.27 0.98
CA LEU A 137 -16.52 12.80 2.33
C LEU A 137 -15.23 13.45 2.88
N PRO A 138 -15.15 13.64 4.21
CA PRO A 138 -13.91 14.07 4.83
C PRO A 138 -12.81 13.02 4.70
N VAL A 139 -11.56 13.46 4.69
CA VAL A 139 -10.39 12.60 4.77
C VAL A 139 -10.04 12.40 6.24
N TYR A 140 -10.06 11.17 6.69
CA TYR A 140 -9.58 10.80 8.02
C TYR A 140 -8.17 10.24 7.94
N ARG A 141 -7.35 10.64 8.89
CA ARG A 141 -5.95 10.22 9.02
C ARG A 141 -5.84 8.69 9.10
N GLY A 142 -5.06 8.09 8.21
CA GLY A 142 -4.84 6.64 8.16
C GLY A 142 -5.97 5.80 7.57
N GLU A 143 -6.97 6.43 6.94
CA GLU A 143 -8.14 5.72 6.41
C GLU A 143 -8.27 5.88 4.88
N LEU A 144 -8.85 4.87 4.25
CA LEU A 144 -9.46 4.99 2.93
C LEU A 144 -10.90 5.45 3.12
N GLN A 145 -11.34 6.46 2.36
CA GLN A 145 -12.57 7.19 2.65
C GLN A 145 -13.84 6.34 2.56
N CYS A 146 -13.92 5.42 1.58
CA CYS A 146 -15.12 4.60 1.41
C CYS A 146 -14.88 3.38 0.52
N ARG A 147 -15.87 2.51 0.49
CA ARG A 147 -15.96 1.40 -0.48
C ARG A 147 -16.21 1.92 -1.88
N GLY A 148 -15.68 1.23 -2.88
CA GLY A 148 -15.91 1.52 -4.30
C GLY A 148 -17.38 1.37 -4.71
N LEU A 149 -17.87 2.25 -5.56
CA LEU A 149 -19.19 2.11 -6.17
C LEU A 149 -19.25 0.83 -7.00
N GLY A 150 -20.32 0.07 -6.82
CA GLY A 150 -20.50 -1.26 -7.46
C GLY A 150 -19.72 -2.38 -6.78
N MET A 151 -18.98 -2.12 -5.70
CA MET A 151 -18.21 -3.09 -4.92
C MET A 151 -18.90 -3.38 -3.59
N HIS A 152 -19.43 -4.59 -3.43
CA HIS A 152 -20.05 -5.02 -2.17
C HIS A 152 -18.98 -5.49 -1.19
N VAL A 153 -18.06 -4.58 -0.82
CA VAL A 153 -16.94 -4.86 0.09
C VAL A 153 -17.45 -5.06 1.51
N ASP A 154 -16.87 -6.07 2.18
CA ASP A 154 -17.13 -6.37 3.59
C ASP A 154 -15.84 -6.90 4.25
N ALA A 155 -15.83 -6.94 5.58
CA ALA A 155 -14.79 -7.59 6.36
C ALA A 155 -15.36 -8.88 6.99
N TYR A 156 -14.74 -10.03 6.70
CA TYR A 156 -15.19 -11.31 7.23
C TYR A 156 -14.25 -11.85 8.32
N ASP A 157 -14.84 -12.42 9.37
CA ASP A 157 -14.09 -13.22 10.32
C ASP A 157 -13.74 -14.61 9.72
N GLU A 158 -13.08 -15.45 10.50
CA GLU A 158 -12.66 -16.79 10.09
C GLU A 158 -13.84 -17.73 9.73
N ASN A 159 -15.03 -17.43 10.26
CA ASN A 159 -16.25 -18.21 10.03
C ASN A 159 -17.07 -17.66 8.84
N GLY A 160 -16.56 -16.68 8.10
CA GLY A 160 -17.25 -16.03 6.99
C GLY A 160 -18.39 -15.11 7.43
N LYS A 161 -18.35 -14.61 8.67
CA LYS A 161 -19.34 -13.64 9.17
C LYS A 161 -18.81 -12.21 9.04
N SER A 162 -19.67 -11.31 8.62
CA SER A 162 -19.39 -9.87 8.57
C SER A 162 -19.07 -9.31 9.95
N VAL A 163 -18.00 -8.51 10.04
CA VAL A 163 -17.56 -7.81 11.24
C VAL A 163 -17.38 -6.32 10.98
N LYS A 164 -17.64 -5.49 12.00
CA LYS A 164 -17.41 -4.05 12.01
C LYS A 164 -16.52 -3.65 13.17
N ASN A 165 -15.72 -2.60 13.01
CA ASN A 165 -14.77 -2.12 14.01
C ASN A 165 -13.84 -3.25 14.51
N LYS A 166 -13.56 -4.20 13.65
CA LYS A 166 -12.70 -5.34 13.89
C LYS A 166 -11.99 -5.74 12.61
N LYS A 167 -10.75 -6.20 12.76
CA LYS A 167 -9.98 -6.75 11.66
C LYS A 167 -10.64 -8.01 11.11
N GLY A 168 -10.82 -8.06 9.79
CA GLY A 168 -11.34 -9.19 9.04
C GLY A 168 -10.72 -9.28 7.65
N GLU A 169 -10.98 -10.37 6.96
CA GLU A 169 -10.59 -10.57 5.56
C GLU A 169 -11.38 -9.65 4.65
N LEU A 170 -10.71 -8.93 3.75
CA LEU A 170 -11.37 -8.17 2.69
C LEU A 170 -12.07 -9.12 1.74
N VAL A 171 -13.39 -9.00 1.67
CA VAL A 171 -14.20 -9.76 0.74
C VAL A 171 -15.07 -8.85 -0.13
N CYS A 172 -15.39 -9.32 -1.34
CA CYS A 172 -16.45 -8.74 -2.15
C CYS A 172 -17.59 -9.77 -2.28
N ARG A 173 -18.72 -9.47 -1.66
CA ARG A 173 -19.82 -10.41 -1.45
C ARG A 173 -20.66 -10.68 -2.70
N SER A 174 -20.57 -9.82 -3.69
CA SER A 174 -21.35 -9.90 -4.93
C SER A 174 -20.42 -9.77 -6.13
N PRO A 175 -20.78 -10.34 -7.29
CA PRO A 175 -20.08 -10.05 -8.53
C PRO A 175 -20.02 -8.54 -8.79
N PHE A 176 -18.95 -8.09 -9.39
CA PHE A 176 -18.70 -6.68 -9.69
C PHE A 176 -18.32 -6.50 -11.17
N PRO A 177 -18.52 -5.26 -11.74
CA PRO A 177 -18.42 -5.05 -13.20
C PRO A 177 -17.10 -5.43 -13.83
N SER A 178 -15.99 -5.27 -13.11
CA SER A 178 -14.62 -5.54 -13.59
C SER A 178 -14.06 -6.89 -13.09
N MET A 179 -14.91 -7.76 -12.57
CA MET A 179 -14.51 -9.09 -12.12
C MET A 179 -13.95 -9.90 -13.30
N PRO A 180 -12.78 -10.56 -13.18
CA PRO A 180 -12.24 -11.39 -14.24
C PRO A 180 -13.22 -12.49 -14.65
N VAL A 181 -13.30 -12.75 -15.93
CA VAL A 181 -14.13 -13.84 -16.48
C VAL A 181 -13.40 -15.18 -16.36
N PHE A 182 -12.09 -15.17 -16.58
CA PHE A 182 -11.18 -16.33 -16.44
C PHE A 182 -9.73 -15.84 -16.36
N PHE A 183 -8.82 -16.72 -16.01
CA PHE A 183 -7.38 -16.48 -16.11
C PHE A 183 -6.81 -17.09 -17.38
N TRP A 184 -5.77 -16.45 -17.94
CA TRP A 184 -5.05 -17.01 -19.08
C TRP A 184 -4.36 -18.33 -18.71
N ASN A 185 -4.46 -19.32 -19.59
CA ASN A 185 -3.94 -20.69 -19.35
C ASN A 185 -4.51 -21.33 -18.05
N ASP A 186 -5.81 -21.21 -17.85
CA ASP A 186 -6.58 -21.75 -16.72
C ASP A 186 -7.90 -22.34 -17.24
N ASP A 187 -7.78 -23.37 -18.10
CA ASP A 187 -8.92 -23.94 -18.85
C ASP A 187 -9.96 -24.58 -17.92
N ASP A 188 -9.55 -25.08 -16.76
CA ASP A 188 -10.41 -25.67 -15.73
C ASP A 188 -10.87 -24.65 -14.67
N GLY A 189 -10.37 -23.42 -14.70
CA GLY A 189 -10.69 -22.35 -13.74
C GLY A 189 -10.12 -22.56 -12.34
N GLU A 190 -9.24 -23.56 -12.14
CA GLU A 190 -8.72 -23.89 -10.82
C GLU A 190 -7.80 -22.81 -10.24
N LYS A 191 -6.97 -22.15 -11.05
CA LYS A 191 -6.11 -21.08 -10.57
C LYS A 191 -6.94 -19.88 -10.09
N TYR A 192 -7.96 -19.51 -10.89
CA TYR A 192 -8.87 -18.42 -10.55
C TYR A 192 -9.66 -18.75 -9.28
N ARG A 193 -10.22 -19.94 -9.18
CA ARG A 193 -10.93 -20.41 -8.00
C ARG A 193 -10.04 -20.37 -6.74
N LYS A 194 -8.85 -20.93 -6.81
CA LYS A 194 -7.88 -20.94 -5.70
C LYS A 194 -7.45 -19.54 -5.28
N ALA A 195 -7.28 -18.62 -6.23
CA ALA A 195 -6.84 -17.27 -5.92
C ALA A 195 -7.86 -16.49 -5.08
N TYR A 196 -9.15 -16.68 -5.32
CA TYR A 196 -10.17 -15.77 -4.76
C TYR A 196 -11.37 -16.45 -4.09
N PHE A 197 -11.64 -17.75 -4.33
CA PHE A 197 -12.86 -18.40 -3.86
C PHE A 197 -12.63 -19.65 -3.00
N ASP A 198 -11.38 -19.97 -2.71
CA ASP A 198 -11.04 -21.15 -1.92
C ASP A 198 -11.33 -20.95 -0.43
N LYS A 199 -11.06 -19.73 0.07
CA LYS A 199 -11.26 -19.38 1.47
C LYS A 199 -12.73 -19.28 1.87
N PHE A 200 -13.55 -18.64 1.03
CA PHE A 200 -14.99 -18.49 1.22
C PHE A 200 -15.70 -18.84 -0.09
N PRO A 201 -16.24 -20.06 -0.21
CA PRO A 201 -16.87 -20.49 -1.45
C PRO A 201 -17.96 -19.54 -1.96
N GLY A 202 -17.81 -19.09 -3.20
CA GLY A 202 -18.75 -18.15 -3.85
C GLY A 202 -18.58 -16.67 -3.44
N VAL A 203 -17.62 -16.34 -2.60
CA VAL A 203 -17.30 -14.98 -2.18
C VAL A 203 -15.85 -14.66 -2.54
N TRP A 204 -15.61 -13.54 -3.22
CA TRP A 204 -14.26 -13.09 -3.52
C TRP A 204 -13.51 -12.70 -2.25
N ALA A 205 -12.46 -13.42 -1.91
CA ALA A 205 -11.53 -13.08 -0.82
C ALA A 205 -10.26 -12.51 -1.42
N HIS A 206 -9.93 -11.25 -1.09
CA HIS A 206 -8.87 -10.52 -1.79
C HIS A 206 -7.46 -10.81 -1.27
N GLY A 207 -7.37 -11.35 -0.07
CA GLY A 207 -6.07 -11.60 0.56
C GLY A 207 -5.48 -10.37 1.26
N ASP A 208 -6.33 -9.43 1.70
CA ASP A 208 -5.97 -8.30 2.56
C ASP A 208 -6.77 -8.35 3.86
N PHE A 209 -6.16 -7.91 4.97
CA PHE A 209 -6.91 -7.61 6.18
C PHE A 209 -7.35 -6.16 6.22
N ILE A 210 -8.63 -5.97 6.51
CA ILE A 210 -9.25 -4.65 6.67
C ILE A 210 -10.06 -4.53 7.96
N GLU A 211 -10.31 -3.29 8.35
CA GLU A 211 -11.36 -2.92 9.30
C GLU A 211 -12.27 -1.90 8.62
N ILE A 212 -13.58 -2.07 8.76
CA ILE A 212 -14.58 -1.10 8.33
C ILE A 212 -15.20 -0.49 9.59
N ASN A 213 -15.08 0.83 9.73
CA ASN A 213 -15.58 1.55 10.91
C ASN A 213 -17.04 2.01 10.74
N ASP A 214 -17.59 2.69 11.76
CA ASP A 214 -18.98 3.07 11.79
C ASP A 214 -19.39 4.14 10.78
N HIS A 215 -18.45 5.00 10.39
CA HIS A 215 -18.71 6.01 9.34
C HIS A 215 -18.38 5.48 7.91
N GLY A 216 -18.00 4.22 7.78
CA GLY A 216 -17.75 3.56 6.48
C GLY A 216 -16.34 3.74 5.94
N GLY A 217 -15.43 4.37 6.67
CA GLY A 217 -14.00 4.41 6.39
C GLY A 217 -13.36 3.04 6.57
N LEU A 218 -12.25 2.81 5.88
CA LEU A 218 -11.54 1.53 5.92
C LEU A 218 -10.09 1.73 6.35
N LYS A 219 -9.57 0.76 7.12
CA LYS A 219 -8.14 0.63 7.41
C LYS A 219 -7.61 -0.65 6.82
N ILE A 220 -6.46 -0.59 6.16
CA ILE A 220 -5.76 -1.75 5.61
C ILE A 220 -4.63 -2.14 6.57
N PHE A 221 -4.55 -3.42 6.93
CA PHE A 221 -3.53 -3.98 7.82
C PHE A 221 -2.44 -4.78 7.08
N GLY A 222 -2.50 -4.81 5.76
CA GLY A 222 -1.59 -5.56 4.89
C GLY A 222 -2.22 -6.84 4.36
N ARG A 223 -1.39 -7.65 3.71
CA ARG A 223 -1.80 -8.91 3.09
C ARG A 223 -2.17 -9.95 4.14
N SER A 224 -3.27 -10.68 3.92
CA SER A 224 -3.67 -11.79 4.79
C SER A 224 -2.90 -13.09 4.47
N ASP A 225 -2.37 -13.20 3.25
CA ASP A 225 -1.51 -14.31 2.80
C ASP A 225 -0.05 -14.19 3.25
N SER A 226 0.42 -12.98 3.58
CA SER A 226 1.71 -12.72 4.23
C SER A 226 1.60 -12.47 5.75
N THR A 227 0.44 -12.79 6.32
CA THR A 227 0.18 -12.60 7.75
C THR A 227 1.10 -13.44 8.61
N LEU A 228 1.67 -12.78 9.61
CA LEU A 228 2.43 -13.43 10.67
C LEU A 228 1.49 -14.13 11.65
N ASN A 229 1.89 -15.30 12.16
CA ASN A 229 1.04 -16.09 13.04
C ASN A 229 1.80 -16.67 14.26
N PRO A 230 2.59 -15.87 15.01
CA PRO A 230 3.33 -16.37 16.14
C PRO A 230 2.38 -16.77 17.28
N GLY A 231 2.51 -18.01 17.75
CA GLY A 231 1.65 -18.56 18.83
C GLY A 231 0.17 -18.53 18.49
N GLY A 232 -0.22 -18.66 17.21
CA GLY A 232 -1.61 -18.67 16.75
C GLY A 232 -2.27 -17.28 16.67
N VAL A 233 -1.53 -16.19 16.86
CA VAL A 233 -2.07 -14.81 16.77
C VAL A 233 -1.75 -14.22 15.40
N ARG A 234 -2.78 -13.86 14.66
CA ARG A 234 -2.63 -13.24 13.33
C ARG A 234 -2.24 -11.77 13.42
N ILE A 235 -1.06 -11.43 12.90
CA ILE A 235 -0.46 -10.10 12.92
C ILE A 235 -0.25 -9.63 11.48
N GLY A 236 -0.78 -8.46 11.15
CA GLY A 236 -0.51 -7.81 9.86
C GLY A 236 0.88 -7.19 9.82
N THR A 237 1.63 -7.40 8.75
CA THR A 237 2.98 -6.84 8.60
C THR A 237 3.00 -5.32 8.73
N ALA A 238 1.98 -4.64 8.19
CA ALA A 238 1.84 -3.18 8.27
C ALA A 238 1.68 -2.66 9.72
N GLU A 239 1.22 -3.49 10.66
CA GLU A 239 1.13 -3.09 12.08
C GLU A 239 2.53 -2.87 12.68
N ILE A 240 3.51 -3.68 12.26
CA ILE A 240 4.91 -3.56 12.68
C ILE A 240 5.59 -2.42 11.92
N TYR A 241 5.38 -2.30 10.60
CA TYR A 241 5.99 -1.26 9.78
C TYR A 241 5.67 0.14 10.31
N ARG A 242 4.42 0.43 10.65
CA ARG A 242 3.99 1.73 11.21
C ARG A 242 4.81 2.15 12.43
N VAL A 243 5.18 1.19 13.26
CA VAL A 243 5.93 1.48 14.50
C VAL A 243 7.40 1.65 14.23
N VAL A 244 7.99 0.78 13.39
CA VAL A 244 9.45 0.79 13.20
C VAL A 244 9.90 1.87 12.21
N GLU A 245 9.10 2.16 11.20
CA GLU A 245 9.41 3.19 10.19
C GLU A 245 9.12 4.63 10.68
N ALA A 246 8.57 4.78 11.88
CA ALA A 246 8.48 6.05 12.58
C ALA A 246 9.79 6.46 13.30
N PHE A 247 10.80 5.59 13.33
CA PHE A 247 12.10 5.90 13.89
C PHE A 247 13.02 6.53 12.85
N ASP A 248 13.64 7.65 13.15
CA ASP A 248 14.59 8.34 12.25
C ASP A 248 15.80 7.46 11.88
N GLU A 249 16.12 6.47 12.71
CA GLU A 249 17.19 5.51 12.48
C GLU A 249 16.83 4.42 11.45
N VAL A 250 15.55 4.29 11.09
CA VAL A 250 15.02 3.24 10.17
C VAL A 250 14.59 3.87 8.86
N ALA A 251 15.30 3.55 7.79
CA ALA A 251 14.95 4.03 6.46
C ALA A 251 13.85 3.17 5.80
N ASP A 252 13.81 1.87 6.11
CA ASP A 252 12.83 0.92 5.56
C ASP A 252 12.84 -0.38 6.38
N SER A 253 11.79 -1.20 6.26
CA SER A 253 11.67 -2.46 6.99
C SER A 253 10.93 -3.53 6.22
N LEU A 254 11.18 -4.80 6.55
CA LEU A 254 10.41 -5.94 6.05
C LEU A 254 10.36 -7.01 7.13
N VAL A 255 9.18 -7.54 7.43
CA VAL A 255 8.99 -8.60 8.41
C VAL A 255 8.40 -9.84 7.76
N ILE A 256 8.92 -10.99 8.17
CA ILE A 256 8.40 -12.30 7.75
C ILE A 256 8.16 -13.20 8.96
N GLY A 257 7.30 -14.19 8.76
CA GLY A 257 7.12 -15.31 9.70
C GLY A 257 7.85 -16.55 9.19
N GLN A 258 8.90 -16.96 9.87
CA GLN A 258 9.63 -18.20 9.57
C GLN A 258 9.05 -19.35 10.41
N GLU A 259 8.79 -20.49 9.78
CA GLU A 259 8.41 -21.70 10.50
C GLU A 259 9.59 -22.20 11.35
N TRP A 260 9.40 -22.30 12.67
CA TRP A 260 10.46 -22.62 13.60
C TRP A 260 9.97 -23.43 14.79
N LYS A 261 10.49 -24.66 14.96
CA LYS A 261 10.19 -25.54 16.12
C LYS A 261 8.69 -25.77 16.37
N GLY A 262 7.91 -25.88 15.28
CA GLY A 262 6.47 -26.15 15.37
C GLY A 262 5.59 -24.93 15.64
N ASP A 263 6.17 -23.74 15.59
CA ASP A 263 5.47 -22.45 15.65
C ASP A 263 6.09 -21.50 14.61
N GLN A 264 5.62 -20.27 14.55
CA GLN A 264 6.18 -19.24 13.68
C GLN A 264 6.94 -18.20 14.51
N ARG A 265 8.22 -17.96 14.15
CA ARG A 265 8.99 -16.82 14.68
C ARG A 265 9.03 -15.67 13.69
N MET A 266 9.01 -14.46 14.21
CA MET A 266 9.11 -13.26 13.38
C MET A 266 10.55 -12.81 13.21
N ILE A 267 10.93 -12.53 11.96
CA ILE A 267 12.21 -11.93 11.59
C ILE A 267 11.92 -10.58 10.97
N LEU A 268 12.45 -9.52 11.56
CA LEU A 268 12.37 -8.15 11.07
C LEU A 268 13.71 -7.76 10.44
N PHE A 269 13.69 -7.47 9.16
CA PHE A 269 14.80 -6.90 8.41
C PHE A 269 14.67 -5.37 8.43
N LEU A 270 15.78 -4.67 8.70
CA LEU A 270 15.83 -3.22 8.76
C LEU A 270 16.88 -2.67 7.81
N LYS A 271 16.47 -1.81 6.89
CA LYS A 271 17.35 -0.89 6.21
C LYS A 271 17.51 0.34 7.10
N LEU A 272 18.71 0.56 7.60
CA LEU A 272 18.98 1.69 8.50
C LEU A 272 19.25 2.98 7.71
N ALA A 273 19.01 4.12 8.34
CA ALA A 273 19.38 5.41 7.79
C ALA A 273 20.89 5.53 7.64
N LYS A 274 21.36 6.41 6.75
CA LYS A 274 22.79 6.60 6.49
C LYS A 274 23.53 6.91 7.79
N SER A 275 24.66 6.24 7.99
CA SER A 275 25.55 6.40 9.17
C SER A 275 24.96 5.86 10.49
N VAL A 276 23.84 5.15 10.45
CA VAL A 276 23.28 4.43 11.61
C VAL A 276 23.70 2.96 11.57
N SER A 277 24.04 2.42 12.72
CA SER A 277 24.32 0.99 12.90
C SER A 277 23.40 0.40 13.95
N ILE A 278 22.98 -0.84 13.73
CA ILE A 278 22.20 -1.55 14.75
C ILE A 278 23.05 -1.79 15.99
N ASN A 279 22.46 -1.54 17.14
CA ASN A 279 23.05 -1.84 18.43
C ASN A 279 21.97 -2.30 19.42
N ASP A 280 22.41 -2.76 20.61
CA ASP A 280 21.48 -3.27 21.62
C ASP A 280 20.47 -2.24 22.10
N ASP A 281 20.86 -0.96 22.14
CA ASP A 281 20.00 0.13 22.60
C ASP A 281 18.87 0.40 21.59
N LEU A 282 19.21 0.54 20.31
CA LEU A 282 18.20 0.69 19.22
C LEU A 282 17.28 -0.53 19.16
N THR A 283 17.85 -1.74 19.26
CA THR A 283 17.07 -2.98 19.26
C THR A 283 16.08 -3.01 20.43
N LYS A 284 16.48 -2.61 21.63
CA LYS A 284 15.60 -2.51 22.80
C LYS A 284 14.51 -1.45 22.62
N LYS A 285 14.86 -0.27 22.08
CA LYS A 285 13.90 0.81 21.80
C LYS A 285 12.82 0.36 20.81
N LEU A 286 13.22 -0.26 19.70
CA LEU A 286 12.31 -0.80 18.70
C LEU A 286 11.37 -1.85 19.31
N LYS A 287 11.91 -2.85 20.00
CA LYS A 287 11.10 -3.89 20.66
C LYS A 287 10.13 -3.32 21.70
N GLN A 288 10.56 -2.35 22.47
CA GLN A 288 9.70 -1.69 23.47
C GLN A 288 8.60 -0.87 22.81
N SER A 289 8.91 -0.15 21.72
CA SER A 289 7.95 0.63 20.97
C SER A 289 6.89 -0.27 20.31
N ILE A 290 7.29 -1.36 19.67
CA ILE A 290 6.36 -2.35 19.11
C ILE A 290 5.46 -2.92 20.21
N LYS A 291 6.04 -3.29 21.37
CA LYS A 291 5.26 -3.80 22.49
C LYS A 291 4.21 -2.81 23.00
N ASN A 292 4.55 -1.53 23.07
CA ASN A 292 3.68 -0.47 23.61
C ASN A 292 2.59 -0.03 22.62
N ASN A 293 2.91 0.06 21.33
CA ASN A 293 2.00 0.57 20.30
C ASN A 293 1.15 -0.53 19.64
N CYS A 294 1.59 -1.78 19.73
CA CYS A 294 0.84 -2.95 19.24
C CYS A 294 0.52 -3.91 20.39
N SER A 295 1.37 -4.92 20.61
CA SER A 295 1.26 -5.84 21.74
C SER A 295 2.58 -6.61 21.94
N PRO A 296 2.76 -7.33 23.08
CA PRO A 296 3.91 -8.22 23.26
C PRO A 296 4.06 -9.29 22.15
N ARG A 297 2.97 -9.70 21.52
CA ARG A 297 2.96 -10.69 20.45
C ARG A 297 3.52 -10.19 19.11
N HIS A 298 3.55 -8.86 18.91
CA HIS A 298 4.10 -8.22 17.71
C HIS A 298 5.62 -8.06 17.76
N VAL A 299 6.25 -8.33 18.90
CA VAL A 299 7.70 -8.11 19.06
C VAL A 299 8.48 -9.19 18.31
N PRO A 300 9.27 -8.85 17.27
CA PRO A 300 10.06 -9.84 16.56
C PRO A 300 11.11 -10.50 17.47
N GLU A 301 11.29 -11.80 17.31
CA GLU A 301 12.37 -12.53 17.97
C GLU A 301 13.72 -12.08 17.44
N ILE A 302 13.82 -11.92 16.13
CA ILE A 302 15.05 -11.58 15.42
C ILE A 302 14.89 -10.23 14.73
N ILE A 303 15.88 -9.36 14.86
CA ILE A 303 16.00 -8.09 14.11
C ILE A 303 17.39 -8.09 13.45
N LEU A 304 17.41 -7.92 12.14
CA LEU A 304 18.63 -7.97 11.32
C LEU A 304 18.75 -6.72 10.46
N PRO A 305 19.94 -6.08 10.42
CA PRO A 305 20.20 -5.04 9.43
C PRO A 305 20.42 -5.66 8.06
N VAL A 306 19.96 -4.96 7.02
CA VAL A 306 20.18 -5.32 5.61
C VAL A 306 20.53 -4.06 4.80
N ASP A 307 21.22 -4.25 3.69
CA ASP A 307 21.63 -3.15 2.82
C ASP A 307 20.43 -2.54 2.07
N ASP A 308 19.48 -3.39 1.66
CA ASP A 308 18.24 -2.93 1.01
C ASP A 308 17.06 -3.86 1.30
N ILE A 309 15.85 -3.33 1.12
CA ILE A 309 14.60 -4.08 1.19
C ILE A 309 14.12 -4.36 -0.24
N PRO A 310 13.78 -5.62 -0.58
CA PRO A 310 13.35 -5.94 -1.93
C PRO A 310 11.91 -5.46 -2.19
N TYR A 311 11.74 -4.94 -3.41
CA TYR A 311 10.47 -4.44 -3.92
C TYR A 311 10.18 -4.98 -5.31
N THR A 312 8.91 -5.06 -5.66
CA THR A 312 8.52 -5.20 -7.06
C THR A 312 8.85 -3.93 -7.83
N LEU A 313 8.91 -4.00 -9.17
CA LEU A 313 9.05 -2.83 -10.03
C LEU A 313 7.96 -1.77 -9.80
N SER A 314 6.79 -2.17 -9.28
CA SER A 314 5.70 -1.28 -8.90
C SER A 314 5.77 -0.74 -7.46
N GLY A 315 6.85 -1.00 -6.72
CA GLY A 315 7.09 -0.48 -5.37
C GLY A 315 6.34 -1.20 -4.25
N LYS A 316 5.99 -2.48 -4.42
CA LYS A 316 5.40 -3.31 -3.35
C LYS A 316 6.47 -4.13 -2.66
N LYS A 317 6.43 -4.19 -1.33
CA LYS A 317 7.26 -5.12 -0.53
C LYS A 317 6.94 -6.57 -0.89
N VAL A 318 7.94 -7.44 -0.86
CA VAL A 318 7.82 -8.83 -1.33
C VAL A 318 8.05 -9.83 -0.20
N GLU A 319 7.29 -9.71 0.88
CA GLU A 319 7.39 -10.55 2.09
C GLU A 319 7.39 -12.04 1.76
N ILE A 320 6.51 -12.48 0.84
CA ILE A 320 6.39 -13.88 0.44
C ILE A 320 7.67 -14.38 -0.23
N ALA A 321 8.30 -13.56 -1.09
CA ALA A 321 9.55 -13.94 -1.75
C ALA A 321 10.69 -14.05 -0.75
N VAL A 322 10.80 -13.08 0.18
CA VAL A 322 11.83 -13.13 1.24
C VAL A 322 11.60 -14.32 2.18
N LYS A 323 10.34 -14.60 2.55
CA LYS A 323 10.01 -15.78 3.35
C LYS A 323 10.48 -17.07 2.65
N LYS A 324 10.19 -17.24 1.37
CA LYS A 324 10.63 -18.41 0.59
C LYS A 324 12.15 -18.59 0.61
N ILE A 325 12.91 -17.51 0.38
CA ILE A 325 14.38 -17.55 0.43
C ILE A 325 14.86 -17.99 1.83
N VAL A 326 14.29 -17.42 2.89
CA VAL A 326 14.67 -17.76 4.27
C VAL A 326 14.29 -19.20 4.63
N ASP A 327 13.22 -19.73 4.06
CA ASP A 327 12.79 -21.12 4.23
C ASP A 327 13.53 -22.08 3.29
N GLY A 328 14.44 -21.60 2.41
CA GLY A 328 15.25 -22.39 1.48
C GLY A 328 14.51 -22.80 0.22
N GLU A 329 13.43 -22.10 -0.13
CA GLU A 329 12.65 -22.33 -1.34
C GLU A 329 13.10 -21.41 -2.49
N ASP A 330 12.88 -21.84 -3.73
CA ASP A 330 13.17 -21.03 -4.91
C ASP A 330 12.12 -19.93 -5.11
N VAL A 331 12.57 -18.75 -5.49
CA VAL A 331 11.73 -17.64 -5.92
C VAL A 331 11.66 -17.58 -7.44
N MET A 332 10.45 -17.77 -7.96
CA MET A 332 10.14 -17.56 -9.37
C MET A 332 9.89 -16.06 -9.65
N ASN A 333 10.06 -15.64 -10.90
CA ASN A 333 9.81 -14.26 -11.36
C ASN A 333 10.68 -13.18 -10.70
N ARG A 334 11.96 -13.45 -10.50
CA ARG A 334 12.94 -12.45 -10.01
C ARG A 334 12.99 -11.19 -10.89
N ASP A 335 12.72 -11.33 -12.19
CA ASP A 335 12.66 -10.20 -13.15
C ASP A 335 11.59 -9.14 -12.81
N ALA A 336 10.63 -9.48 -11.95
CA ALA A 336 9.63 -8.53 -11.46
C ALA A 336 10.10 -7.69 -10.26
N LEU A 337 11.32 -7.95 -9.75
CA LEU A 337 11.91 -7.22 -8.64
C LEU A 337 12.74 -6.05 -9.13
N SER A 338 12.72 -4.96 -8.38
CA SER A 338 13.56 -3.79 -8.67
C SER A 338 15.02 -3.97 -8.23
N ASN A 339 15.24 -4.89 -7.28
CA ASN A 339 16.55 -5.24 -6.70
C ASN A 339 16.58 -6.75 -6.42
N PRO A 340 16.78 -7.57 -7.47
CA PRO A 340 16.66 -9.04 -7.40
C PRO A 340 17.83 -9.77 -6.72
N ASP A 341 18.95 -9.07 -6.40
CA ASP A 341 20.19 -9.62 -5.85
C ASP A 341 20.16 -9.82 -4.34
#